data_a585b581cd8c603da7e65c2c9c80a5a3
#
_entry.id   a585b581cd8c603da7e65c2c9c80a5a3
#
_cell.length_a   1.000
_cell.length_b   1.000
_cell.length_c   1.000
_cell.angle_alpha   90.00
_cell.angle_beta   90.00
_cell.angle_gamma   90.00
#
_symmetry.space_group_name_H-M   'P 1'
#
loop_
_entity.id
_entity.type
_entity.pdbx_description
1 polymer ?
#
loop_
_entity_poly.entity_id
_entity_poly.type
_entity_poly.pdbx_seq_one_letter_code
_entity_poly.pdbx_strand_id
1 'polypeptide(L)'
;MPVGADSFREALRWSAEVFHALAALLKRKGLATSVGDEGGFAPNLQSDEEAIECILDAVKEAGYEPEKDFRIAIDVAASEWKSDQKGMYLLPKSGVRYSSEELIAHWKSLVERYPIISIEDGLDEEDWEGWKKLTDRLGDKVQLVGDDLFVTNTERLAKGIEM
;
A
#
# COMPACT_ATOMS: atom_id res chain seq x y z
N MET A 1 -2.11 -7.39 -6.90
CA MET A 1 -3.27 -8.34 -6.84
C MET A 1 -3.65 -8.75 -8.25
N PRO A 2 -3.70 -10.05 -8.59
CA PRO A 2 -4.01 -10.56 -9.93
C PRO A 2 -5.54 -10.61 -10.17
N VAL A 3 -6.13 -9.44 -10.42
CA VAL A 3 -7.58 -9.26 -10.52
C VAL A 3 -8.21 -9.83 -11.80
N GLY A 4 -7.38 -10.06 -12.84
CA GLY A 4 -7.82 -10.61 -14.11
C GLY A 4 -7.82 -12.14 -14.17
N ALA A 5 -7.36 -12.83 -13.13
CA ALA A 5 -7.26 -14.30 -13.15
C ALA A 5 -8.63 -14.97 -12.89
N ASP A 6 -8.96 -15.98 -13.70
CA ASP A 6 -10.25 -16.70 -13.61
C ASP A 6 -10.35 -17.67 -12.42
N SER A 7 -9.22 -17.97 -11.77
CA SER A 7 -9.17 -18.88 -10.62
C SER A 7 -8.03 -18.54 -9.65
N PHE A 8 -8.17 -18.98 -8.39
CA PHE A 8 -7.10 -18.83 -7.40
C PHE A 8 -5.78 -19.50 -7.83
N ARG A 9 -5.87 -20.68 -8.46
CA ARG A 9 -4.70 -21.38 -8.99
C ARG A 9 -3.96 -20.54 -10.03
N GLU A 10 -4.69 -19.90 -10.92
CA GLU A 10 -4.13 -19.02 -11.94
C GLU A 10 -3.59 -17.73 -11.33
N ALA A 11 -4.32 -17.13 -10.42
CA ALA A 11 -3.86 -15.96 -9.64
C ALA A 11 -2.52 -16.23 -8.94
N LEU A 12 -2.37 -17.39 -8.31
CA LEU A 12 -1.12 -17.79 -7.65
C LEU A 12 0.03 -17.96 -8.67
N ARG A 13 -0.23 -18.58 -9.82
CA ARG A 13 0.76 -18.71 -10.89
C ARG A 13 1.22 -17.35 -11.39
N TRP A 14 0.29 -16.46 -11.73
CA TRP A 14 0.59 -15.11 -12.18
C TRP A 14 1.41 -14.33 -11.16
N SER A 15 1.03 -14.43 -9.88
CA SER A 15 1.76 -13.76 -8.79
C SER A 15 3.20 -14.28 -8.68
N ALA A 16 3.43 -15.59 -8.83
CA ALA A 16 4.77 -16.16 -8.82
C ALA A 16 5.62 -15.70 -10.01
N GLU A 17 5.03 -15.60 -11.19
CA GLU A 17 5.71 -15.09 -12.39
C GLU A 17 6.11 -13.63 -12.24
N VAL A 18 5.21 -12.77 -11.74
CA VAL A 18 5.51 -11.36 -11.44
C VAL A 18 6.57 -11.24 -10.32
N PHE A 19 6.50 -12.06 -9.28
CA PHE A 19 7.52 -12.09 -8.23
C PHE A 19 8.92 -12.38 -8.78
N HIS A 20 9.05 -13.35 -9.68
CA HIS A 20 10.33 -13.67 -10.32
C HIS A 20 10.81 -12.57 -11.28
N ALA A 21 9.89 -11.95 -12.01
CA ALA A 21 10.20 -10.80 -12.86
C ALA A 21 10.69 -9.61 -12.02
N LEU A 22 10.05 -9.34 -10.88
CA LEU A 22 10.47 -8.29 -9.94
C LEU A 22 11.86 -8.56 -9.38
N ALA A 23 12.18 -9.81 -9.01
CA ALA A 23 13.52 -10.19 -8.56
C ALA A 23 14.58 -9.89 -9.63
N ALA A 24 14.28 -10.23 -10.89
CA ALA A 24 15.17 -9.98 -12.01
C ALA A 24 15.35 -8.47 -12.28
N LEU A 25 14.26 -7.70 -12.22
CA LEU A 25 14.27 -6.24 -12.37
C LEU A 25 15.14 -5.57 -11.28
N LEU A 26 14.91 -5.92 -10.01
CA LEU A 26 15.67 -5.37 -8.88
C LEU A 26 17.16 -5.67 -9.00
N LYS A 27 17.53 -6.89 -9.39
CA LYS A 27 18.94 -7.27 -9.65
C LYS A 27 19.57 -6.42 -10.76
N ARG A 28 18.87 -6.19 -11.87
CA ARG A 28 19.35 -5.31 -12.96
C ARG A 28 19.54 -3.86 -12.52
N LYS A 29 18.69 -3.40 -11.60
CA LYS A 29 18.83 -2.06 -10.98
C LYS A 29 19.92 -1.99 -9.91
N GLY A 30 20.59 -3.10 -9.57
CA GLY A 30 21.58 -3.17 -8.50
C GLY A 30 20.99 -3.09 -7.09
N LEU A 31 19.70 -3.40 -6.96
CA LEU A 31 18.98 -3.36 -5.70
C LEU A 31 18.96 -4.73 -5.02
N ALA A 32 18.81 -4.73 -3.69
CA ALA A 32 18.72 -5.95 -2.90
C ALA A 32 17.46 -6.75 -3.23
N THR A 33 17.60 -8.08 -3.24
CA THR A 33 16.49 -9.03 -3.38
C THR A 33 16.34 -9.92 -2.14
N SER A 34 16.83 -9.47 -0.99
CA SER A 34 16.50 -10.06 0.30
C SER A 34 15.02 -9.84 0.59
N VAL A 35 14.39 -10.82 1.21
CA VAL A 35 12.98 -10.76 1.59
C VAL A 35 12.85 -10.32 3.05
N GLY A 36 11.81 -9.55 3.35
CA GLY A 36 11.40 -9.25 4.70
C GLY A 36 10.55 -10.38 5.31
N ASP A 37 10.07 -10.15 6.52
CA ASP A 37 9.29 -11.14 7.29
C ASP A 37 8.00 -11.56 6.60
N GLU A 38 7.39 -10.65 5.84
CA GLU A 38 6.20 -10.89 5.01
C GLU A 38 6.50 -11.61 3.67
N GLY A 39 7.76 -11.96 3.41
CA GLY A 39 8.16 -12.70 2.21
C GLY A 39 8.31 -11.85 0.94
N GLY A 40 8.04 -10.56 0.99
CA GLY A 40 8.27 -9.61 -0.10
C GLY A 40 9.71 -9.09 -0.13
N PHE A 41 10.14 -8.55 -1.28
CA PHE A 41 11.45 -7.90 -1.38
C PHE A 41 11.47 -6.59 -0.59
N ALA A 42 12.59 -6.32 0.08
CA ALA A 42 12.83 -5.12 0.88
C ALA A 42 14.02 -4.29 0.33
N PRO A 43 13.99 -3.81 -0.92
CA PRO A 43 15.04 -2.98 -1.49
C PRO A 43 15.02 -1.58 -0.85
N ASN A 44 16.18 -0.92 -0.85
CA ASN A 44 16.26 0.47 -0.42
C ASN A 44 15.84 1.41 -1.56
N LEU A 45 14.54 1.68 -1.67
CA LEU A 45 13.96 2.58 -2.66
C LEU A 45 13.89 4.02 -2.12
N GLN A 46 13.71 4.99 -3.01
CA GLN A 46 13.74 6.42 -2.66
C GLN A 46 12.34 6.97 -2.30
N SER A 47 11.27 6.36 -2.82
CA SER A 47 9.89 6.82 -2.62
C SER A 47 8.88 5.68 -2.73
N ASP A 48 7.65 5.96 -2.32
CA ASP A 48 6.50 5.06 -2.46
C ASP A 48 6.20 4.79 -3.94
N GLU A 49 6.29 5.84 -4.77
CA GLU A 49 6.08 5.74 -6.21
C GLU A 49 7.08 4.79 -6.87
N GLU A 50 8.35 4.85 -6.48
CA GLU A 50 9.37 3.94 -7.02
C GLU A 50 9.03 2.48 -6.75
N ALA A 51 8.45 2.19 -5.57
CA ALA A 51 8.00 0.83 -5.23
C ALA A 51 6.85 0.39 -6.15
N ILE A 52 5.84 1.24 -6.31
CA ILE A 52 4.70 0.98 -7.19
C ILE A 52 5.16 0.77 -8.64
N GLU A 53 6.02 1.65 -9.13
CA GLU A 53 6.55 1.58 -10.50
C GLU A 53 7.37 0.31 -10.75
N CYS A 54 8.22 -0.10 -9.80
CA CYS A 54 8.95 -1.37 -9.89
C CYS A 54 7.99 -2.57 -10.01
N ILE A 55 6.88 -2.59 -9.26
CA ILE A 55 5.89 -3.66 -9.34
C ILE A 55 5.17 -3.63 -10.69
N LEU A 56 4.73 -2.46 -11.15
CA LEU A 56 4.04 -2.32 -12.44
C LEU A 56 4.94 -2.68 -13.63
N ASP A 57 6.23 -2.34 -13.57
CA ASP A 57 7.21 -2.77 -14.57
C ASP A 57 7.41 -4.28 -14.56
N ALA A 58 7.48 -4.91 -13.38
CA ALA A 58 7.56 -6.35 -13.26
C ALA A 58 6.31 -7.06 -13.80
N VAL A 59 5.12 -6.49 -13.61
CA VAL A 59 3.86 -6.97 -14.20
C VAL A 59 3.97 -6.99 -15.73
N LYS A 60 4.43 -5.88 -16.34
CA LYS A 60 4.63 -5.78 -17.79
C LYS A 60 5.68 -6.79 -18.31
N GLU A 61 6.82 -6.91 -17.60
CA GLU A 61 7.90 -7.84 -17.97
C GLU A 61 7.45 -9.30 -17.88
N ALA A 62 6.54 -9.63 -16.97
CA ALA A 62 5.92 -10.95 -16.87
C ALA A 62 4.87 -11.20 -17.98
N GLY A 63 4.56 -10.20 -18.83
CA GLY A 63 3.63 -10.32 -19.95
C GLY A 63 2.18 -10.00 -19.60
N TYR A 64 1.93 -9.33 -18.47
CA TYR A 64 0.60 -8.93 -18.02
C TYR A 64 0.35 -7.44 -18.20
N GLU A 65 -0.94 -7.06 -18.25
CA GLU A 65 -1.37 -5.67 -18.39
C GLU A 65 -1.72 -5.08 -17.01
N PRO A 66 -1.00 -4.02 -16.55
CA PRO A 66 -1.46 -3.24 -15.39
C PRO A 66 -2.90 -2.75 -15.59
N GLU A 67 -3.64 -2.60 -14.50
CA GLU A 67 -5.06 -2.23 -14.41
C GLU A 67 -6.05 -3.34 -14.84
N LYS A 68 -5.74 -4.10 -15.87
CA LYS A 68 -6.60 -5.17 -16.36
C LYS A 68 -6.33 -6.48 -15.64
N ASP A 69 -5.08 -6.93 -15.64
CA ASP A 69 -4.67 -8.22 -15.08
C ASP A 69 -4.24 -8.08 -13.61
N PHE A 70 -3.58 -6.96 -13.29
CA PHE A 70 -3.08 -6.67 -11.96
C PHE A 70 -3.47 -5.27 -11.49
N ARG A 71 -3.77 -5.16 -10.19
CA ARG A 71 -3.92 -3.91 -9.47
C ARG A 71 -3.06 -3.90 -8.22
N ILE A 72 -2.85 -2.73 -7.66
CA ILE A 72 -2.02 -2.53 -6.47
C ILE A 72 -2.89 -2.51 -5.21
N ALA A 73 -2.46 -3.23 -4.20
CA ALA A 73 -2.90 -3.05 -2.82
C ALA A 73 -1.68 -2.62 -2.00
N ILE A 74 -1.83 -1.60 -1.19
CA ILE A 74 -0.76 -1.11 -0.31
C ILE A 74 -1.16 -1.33 1.14
N ASP A 75 -0.20 -1.77 1.93
CA ASP A 75 -0.23 -1.73 3.38
C ASP A 75 0.82 -0.70 3.82
N VAL A 76 0.36 0.36 4.45
CA VAL A 76 1.18 1.52 4.77
C VAL A 76 1.81 1.39 6.14
N ALA A 77 1.11 0.73 7.08
CA ALA A 77 1.48 0.65 8.49
C ALA A 77 1.85 2.03 9.07
N ALA A 78 1.00 3.04 8.81
CA ALA A 78 1.33 4.46 9.07
C ALA A 78 1.52 4.78 10.56
N SER A 79 1.14 3.88 11.47
CA SER A 79 1.46 3.99 12.90
C SER A 79 2.97 4.05 13.17
N GLU A 80 3.78 3.41 12.30
CA GLU A 80 5.25 3.45 12.35
C GLU A 80 5.83 4.84 12.00
N TRP A 81 5.04 5.71 11.38
CA TRP A 81 5.47 7.05 10.92
C TRP A 81 5.02 8.17 11.84
N LYS A 82 4.28 7.87 12.90
CA LYS A 82 3.81 8.91 13.82
C LYS A 82 4.97 9.65 14.44
N SER A 83 4.86 10.98 14.50
CA SER A 83 5.82 11.83 15.17
C SER A 83 5.40 12.11 16.62
N ASP A 84 6.29 12.71 17.41
CA ASP A 84 5.97 13.17 18.77
C ASP A 84 4.81 14.17 18.82
N GLN A 85 4.50 14.80 17.69
CA GLN A 85 3.37 15.73 17.56
C GLN A 85 2.14 14.97 17.04
N LYS A 86 1.06 14.96 17.81
CA LYS A 86 -0.19 14.31 17.45
C LYS A 86 -0.71 14.77 16.08
N GLY A 87 -1.13 13.81 15.24
CA GLY A 87 -1.63 14.07 13.89
C GLY A 87 -0.55 14.47 12.88
N MET A 88 0.72 14.22 13.22
CA MET A 88 1.85 14.43 12.32
C MET A 88 2.58 13.13 12.06
N TYR A 89 2.95 12.93 10.82
CA TYR A 89 3.68 11.78 10.30
C TYR A 89 5.05 12.20 9.77
N LEU A 90 6.07 11.42 10.02
CA LEU A 90 7.42 11.62 9.50
C LEU A 90 7.80 10.41 8.65
N LEU A 91 7.89 10.60 7.35
CA LEU A 91 8.34 9.53 6.46
C LEU A 91 9.85 9.28 6.68
N PRO A 92 10.22 8.05 7.09
CA PRO A 92 11.57 7.82 7.60
C PRO A 92 12.68 7.95 6.54
N LYS A 93 12.35 7.73 5.26
CA LYS A 93 13.34 7.82 4.17
C LYS A 93 13.48 9.23 3.61
N SER A 94 12.38 9.86 3.28
CA SER A 94 12.38 11.19 2.69
C SER A 94 12.56 12.32 3.70
N GLY A 95 12.27 12.07 4.98
CA GLY A 95 12.22 13.09 6.04
C GLY A 95 11.06 14.08 5.87
N VAL A 96 10.16 13.83 4.92
CA VAL A 96 8.98 14.66 4.70
C VAL A 96 8.03 14.49 5.89
N ARG A 97 7.46 15.62 6.32
CA ARG A 97 6.43 15.64 7.35
C ARG A 97 5.08 15.90 6.72
N TYR A 98 4.08 15.14 7.15
CA TYR A 98 2.68 15.33 6.76
C TYR A 98 1.82 15.48 8.00
N SER A 99 0.84 16.38 7.93
CA SER A 99 -0.36 16.27 8.75
C SER A 99 -1.26 15.15 8.21
N SER A 100 -2.26 14.73 8.98
CA SER A 100 -3.25 13.76 8.52
C SER A 100 -3.89 14.19 7.18
N GLU A 101 -4.23 15.46 7.03
CA GLU A 101 -4.82 16.00 5.78
C GLU A 101 -3.85 15.91 4.59
N GLU A 102 -2.59 16.23 4.79
CA GLU A 102 -1.57 16.15 3.74
C GLU A 102 -1.27 14.71 3.35
N LEU A 103 -1.26 13.78 4.33
CA LEU A 103 -1.06 12.36 4.07
C LEU A 103 -2.26 11.78 3.28
N ILE A 104 -3.49 12.15 3.64
CA ILE A 104 -4.70 11.80 2.87
C ILE A 104 -4.62 12.36 1.44
N ALA A 105 -4.14 13.59 1.27
CA ALA A 105 -3.96 14.17 -0.06
C ALA A 105 -2.89 13.43 -0.87
N HIS A 106 -1.83 12.95 -0.22
CA HIS A 106 -0.81 12.09 -0.82
C HIS A 106 -1.42 10.77 -1.33
N TRP A 107 -2.18 10.05 -0.49
CA TRP A 107 -2.89 8.83 -0.92
C TRP A 107 -3.85 9.09 -2.08
N LYS A 108 -4.59 10.17 -2.02
CA LYS A 108 -5.47 10.56 -3.14
C LYS A 108 -4.69 10.73 -4.43
N SER A 109 -3.55 11.42 -4.40
CA SER A 109 -2.69 11.61 -5.56
C SER A 109 -2.16 10.29 -6.12
N LEU A 110 -1.79 9.33 -5.26
CA LEU A 110 -1.34 8.01 -5.71
C LEU A 110 -2.49 7.22 -6.36
N VAL A 111 -3.67 7.21 -5.75
CA VAL A 111 -4.88 6.55 -6.30
C VAL A 111 -5.28 7.12 -7.67
N GLU A 112 -5.07 8.42 -7.90
CA GLU A 112 -5.38 9.07 -9.17
C GLU A 112 -4.35 8.75 -10.28
N ARG A 113 -3.12 8.37 -9.91
CA ARG A 113 -2.03 8.11 -10.86
C ARG A 113 -1.76 6.63 -11.10
N TYR A 114 -2.08 5.78 -10.15
CA TYR A 114 -1.74 4.37 -10.18
C TYR A 114 -2.99 3.49 -9.96
N PRO A 115 -3.00 2.24 -10.42
CA PRO A 115 -4.14 1.34 -10.30
C PRO A 115 -4.28 0.75 -8.88
N ILE A 116 -4.34 1.60 -7.88
CA ILE A 116 -4.50 1.22 -6.48
C ILE A 116 -5.97 0.93 -6.22
N ILE A 117 -6.28 -0.21 -5.59
CA ILE A 117 -7.64 -0.63 -5.24
C ILE A 117 -7.84 -0.85 -3.75
N SER A 118 -6.76 -0.87 -2.97
CA SER A 118 -6.83 -1.06 -1.51
C SER A 118 -5.72 -0.31 -0.83
N ILE A 119 -6.05 0.35 0.28
CA ILE A 119 -5.12 1.00 1.21
C ILE A 119 -5.40 0.45 2.60
N GLU A 120 -4.42 -0.23 3.18
CA GLU A 120 -4.43 -0.75 4.53
C GLU A 120 -3.57 0.14 5.43
N ASP A 121 -4.08 0.42 6.63
CA ASP A 121 -3.46 1.21 7.68
C ASP A 121 -2.81 2.52 7.19
N GLY A 122 -3.59 3.25 6.36
CA GLY A 122 -3.16 4.49 5.72
C GLY A 122 -2.93 5.67 6.66
N LEU A 123 -3.33 5.55 7.92
CA LEU A 123 -3.13 6.52 9.01
C LEU A 123 -2.85 5.79 10.33
N ASP A 124 -2.31 6.53 11.32
CA ASP A 124 -2.08 6.02 12.69
C ASP A 124 -3.36 5.44 13.30
N GLU A 125 -3.25 4.35 14.04
CA GLU A 125 -4.34 3.62 14.68
C GLU A 125 -5.14 4.46 15.69
N GLU A 126 -4.59 5.58 16.17
CA GLU A 126 -5.27 6.50 17.07
C GLU A 126 -5.78 7.78 16.38
N ASP A 127 -5.54 7.93 15.07
CA ASP A 127 -6.01 9.08 14.29
C ASP A 127 -7.43 8.89 13.75
N TRP A 128 -8.39 8.64 14.63
CA TRP A 128 -9.78 8.36 14.27
C TRP A 128 -10.44 9.44 13.42
N GLU A 129 -10.14 10.71 13.69
CA GLU A 129 -10.65 11.83 12.90
C GLU A 129 -10.04 11.84 11.48
N GLY A 130 -8.76 11.51 11.38
CA GLY A 130 -8.09 11.30 10.09
C GLY A 130 -8.71 10.14 9.32
N TRP A 131 -8.96 9.01 9.96
CA TRP A 131 -9.60 7.83 9.35
C TRP A 131 -10.99 8.15 8.80
N LYS A 132 -11.81 8.91 9.56
CA LYS A 132 -13.09 9.37 9.05
C LYS A 132 -12.93 10.19 7.77
N LYS A 133 -12.02 11.17 7.76
CA LYS A 133 -11.76 12.00 6.58
C LYS A 133 -11.19 11.19 5.40
N LEU A 134 -10.33 10.22 5.67
CA LEU A 134 -9.81 9.30 4.65
C LEU A 134 -10.96 8.52 4.01
N THR A 135 -11.86 7.99 4.83
CA THR A 135 -13.04 7.24 4.40
C THR A 135 -13.97 8.12 3.56
N ASP A 136 -14.28 9.33 4.03
CA ASP A 136 -15.11 10.30 3.30
C ASP A 136 -14.51 10.68 1.94
N ARG A 137 -13.18 10.68 1.81
CA ARG A 137 -12.47 11.12 0.60
C ARG A 137 -12.16 10.03 -0.40
N LEU A 138 -11.88 8.82 0.06
CA LEU A 138 -11.40 7.72 -0.77
C LEU A 138 -12.22 6.43 -0.68
N GLY A 139 -13.11 6.29 0.30
CA GLY A 139 -13.87 5.05 0.52
C GLY A 139 -14.75 4.62 -0.65
N ASP A 140 -15.20 5.55 -1.49
CA ASP A 140 -15.96 5.25 -2.72
C ASP A 140 -15.05 4.79 -3.89
N LYS A 141 -13.73 4.94 -3.78
CA LYS A 141 -12.78 4.68 -4.86
C LYS A 141 -11.92 3.45 -4.63
N VAL A 142 -11.53 3.23 -3.39
CA VAL A 142 -10.65 2.14 -2.97
C VAL A 142 -11.17 1.48 -1.70
N GLN A 143 -10.84 0.21 -1.51
CA GLN A 143 -11.03 -0.46 -0.24
C GLN A 143 -10.10 0.15 0.80
N LEU A 144 -10.64 0.51 1.97
CA LEU A 144 -9.86 0.89 3.13
C LEU A 144 -9.88 -0.25 4.14
N VAL A 145 -8.72 -0.64 4.62
CA VAL A 145 -8.52 -1.76 5.56
C VAL A 145 -7.85 -1.22 6.83
N GLY A 146 -8.31 -1.67 7.97
CA GLY A 146 -7.72 -1.36 9.27
C GLY A 146 -7.34 -2.63 10.01
N ASP A 147 -6.09 -3.09 9.88
CA ASP A 147 -5.55 -4.18 10.68
C ASP A 147 -5.04 -3.64 12.01
N ASP A 148 -4.06 -2.76 12.00
CA ASP A 148 -3.56 -2.05 13.20
C ASP A 148 -4.67 -1.22 13.86
N LEU A 149 -5.56 -0.60 13.06
CA LEU A 149 -6.68 0.19 13.56
C LEU A 149 -7.60 -0.63 14.45
N PHE A 150 -7.93 -1.86 14.08
CA PHE A 150 -8.94 -2.67 14.76
C PHE A 150 -8.38 -3.79 15.63
N VAL A 151 -7.22 -4.33 15.32
CA VAL A 151 -6.49 -5.39 16.06
C VAL A 151 -7.37 -6.50 16.64
N THR A 152 -8.40 -6.92 15.88
CA THR A 152 -9.40 -7.91 16.32
C THR A 152 -10.14 -7.49 17.61
N ASN A 153 -10.19 -6.19 17.92
CA ASN A 153 -10.84 -5.63 19.12
C ASN A 153 -12.25 -5.15 18.78
N THR A 154 -13.25 -5.77 19.43
CA THR A 154 -14.66 -5.47 19.16
C THR A 154 -15.08 -4.05 19.55
N GLU A 155 -14.46 -3.45 20.58
CA GLU A 155 -14.75 -2.07 20.98
C GLU A 155 -14.21 -1.06 19.93
N ARG A 156 -13.00 -1.32 19.41
CA ARG A 156 -12.43 -0.51 18.33
C ARG A 156 -13.26 -0.63 17.06
N LEU A 157 -13.71 -1.85 16.73
CA LEU A 157 -14.58 -2.07 15.57
C LEU A 157 -15.92 -1.34 15.72
N ALA A 158 -16.57 -1.43 16.90
CA ALA A 158 -17.81 -0.71 17.18
C ALA A 158 -17.62 0.80 17.00
N LYS A 159 -16.54 1.38 17.53
CA LYS A 159 -16.20 2.78 17.34
C LYS A 159 -16.07 3.17 15.86
N GLY A 160 -15.38 2.35 15.06
CA GLY A 160 -15.23 2.61 13.63
C GLY A 160 -16.56 2.56 12.86
N ILE A 161 -17.49 1.69 13.27
CA ILE A 161 -18.84 1.61 12.68
C ILE A 161 -19.66 2.86 13.01
N GLU A 162 -19.51 3.42 14.20
CA GLU A 162 -20.26 4.60 14.65
C GLU A 162 -19.74 5.92 14.02
N MET A 163 -18.49 5.97 13.60
CA MET A 163 -17.84 7.17 13.04
C MET A 163 -18.00 7.30 11.54
#